data_a9ff6298147f8441d53dcdc616ee9310
#
_entry.id   a9ff6298147f8441d53dcdc616ee9310
#
_cell.length_a   1.000
_cell.length_b   1.000
_cell.length_c   1.000
_cell.angle_alpha   90.00
_cell.angle_beta   90.00
_cell.angle_gamma   90.00
#
_symmetry.space_group_name_H-M   'P 1'
#
loop_
_entity.id
_entity.type
_entity.pdbx_description
1 polymer ?
#
loop_
_entity_poly.entity_id
_entity_poly.type
_entity_poly.pdbx_seq_one_letter_code
_entity_poly.pdbx_strand_id
1 'polypeptide(L)'
;MNNVYAKGGSVITADDLPIHVSGHAAKEDALLLLKILKPKYLVPIHGEVQHLVKHKKLAADYGMHDENIIFFLSGNKIIFENGSFKEMQEIPAGKRYVDLNTEEFLTSDGLKERKKLAINGAVVVVNSAENVENIKEDDIIIQLIGFSIEKEYINILKQSIIEYSQIEESGINQKIEFSEYTEQTVKRFFKKRFNRRPFISIINTHNGAV
;
A
#
# COMPACT_ATOMS: atom_id res chain seq x y z
N MET A 1 7.11 24.97 -2.90
CA MET A 1 8.13 26.05 -2.98
C MET A 1 8.09 26.78 -4.30
N ASN A 2 8.22 26.12 -5.48
CA ASN A 2 8.28 26.80 -6.79
C ASN A 2 7.15 27.80 -7.07
N ASN A 3 5.90 27.50 -6.66
CA ASN A 3 4.77 28.40 -6.87
C ASN A 3 4.85 29.71 -6.05
N VAL A 4 5.55 29.71 -4.92
CA VAL A 4 5.77 30.92 -4.12
C VAL A 4 6.79 31.83 -4.80
N TYR A 5 7.91 31.25 -5.23
CA TYR A 5 8.93 31.98 -6.00
C TYR A 5 8.38 32.53 -7.31
N ALA A 6 7.58 31.74 -8.06
CA ALA A 6 6.95 32.18 -9.29
C ALA A 6 6.00 33.38 -9.13
N LYS A 7 5.47 33.58 -7.92
CA LYS A 7 4.61 34.73 -7.55
C LYS A 7 5.38 35.88 -6.89
N GLY A 8 6.72 35.86 -6.94
CA GLY A 8 7.58 36.90 -6.37
C GLY A 8 7.75 36.83 -4.85
N GLY A 9 7.28 35.74 -4.20
CA GLY A 9 7.49 35.51 -2.77
C GLY A 9 8.84 34.85 -2.49
N SER A 10 9.34 35.03 -1.28
CA SER A 10 10.50 34.31 -0.73
C SER A 10 10.07 33.22 0.22
N VAL A 11 10.85 32.15 0.29
CA VAL A 11 10.64 31.03 1.24
C VAL A 11 11.84 30.98 2.15
N ILE A 12 11.59 31.00 3.46
CA ILE A 12 12.58 30.76 4.50
C ILE A 12 12.37 29.33 4.99
N THR A 13 13.42 28.53 4.95
CA THR A 13 13.42 27.13 5.39
C THR A 13 14.18 26.95 6.70
N ALA A 14 14.11 25.75 7.26
CA ALA A 14 14.89 25.40 8.45
C ALA A 14 16.41 25.39 8.20
N ASP A 15 16.83 25.33 6.92
CA ASP A 15 18.25 25.43 6.52
C ASP A 15 18.73 26.89 6.53
N ASP A 16 17.81 27.84 6.33
CA ASP A 16 18.14 29.28 6.30
C ASP A 16 18.14 29.89 7.71
N LEU A 17 17.16 29.49 8.53
CA LEU A 17 17.01 29.99 9.89
C LEU A 17 16.44 28.88 10.81
N PRO A 18 16.71 28.88 12.12
CA PRO A 18 16.11 27.97 13.09
C PRO A 18 14.64 28.30 13.34
N ILE A 19 13.81 28.17 12.30
CA ILE A 19 12.38 28.53 12.35
C ILE A 19 11.50 27.46 13.01
N HIS A 20 12.06 26.28 13.29
CA HIS A 20 11.35 25.19 13.94
C HIS A 20 12.20 24.56 15.03
N VAL A 21 11.63 24.46 16.21
CA VAL A 21 12.18 23.70 17.34
C VAL A 21 11.27 22.50 17.58
N SER A 22 11.87 21.31 17.68
CA SER A 22 11.10 20.09 18.00
C SER A 22 10.37 20.26 19.32
N GLY A 23 9.08 19.95 19.35
CA GLY A 23 8.30 19.86 20.59
C GLY A 23 8.56 18.58 21.40
N HIS A 24 9.35 17.64 20.85
CA HIS A 24 9.76 16.44 21.57
C HIS A 24 10.99 16.71 22.43
N ALA A 25 11.01 16.13 23.63
CA ALA A 25 12.12 16.21 24.55
C ALA A 25 13.42 15.68 23.92
N ALA A 26 14.53 16.36 24.14
CA ALA A 26 15.85 15.88 23.81
C ALA A 26 16.25 14.70 24.71
N LYS A 27 17.35 14.02 24.36
CA LYS A 27 17.87 12.91 25.16
C LYS A 27 18.16 13.33 26.58
N GLU A 28 18.76 14.49 26.76
CA GLU A 28 19.15 15.08 28.05
C GLU A 28 17.93 15.40 28.93
N ASP A 29 16.85 15.90 28.33
CA ASP A 29 15.59 16.17 29.02
C ASP A 29 14.96 14.89 29.55
N ALA A 30 14.93 13.82 28.71
CA ALA A 30 14.42 12.51 29.12
C ALA A 30 15.26 11.90 30.27
N LEU A 31 16.58 12.04 30.23
CA LEU A 31 17.46 11.63 31.32
C LEU A 31 17.25 12.44 32.59
N LEU A 32 17.06 13.74 32.45
CA LEU A 32 16.77 14.61 33.59
C LEU A 32 15.46 14.22 34.27
N LEU A 33 14.44 13.94 33.47
CA LEU A 33 13.14 13.46 33.96
C LEU A 33 13.26 12.15 34.74
N LEU A 34 14.01 11.17 34.21
CA LEU A 34 14.28 9.89 34.89
C LEU A 34 15.01 10.12 36.23
N LYS A 35 15.98 11.06 36.28
CA LYS A 35 16.71 11.42 37.52
C LYS A 35 15.81 12.01 38.57
N ILE A 36 14.89 12.88 38.16
CA ILE A 36 13.99 13.59 39.11
C ILE A 36 12.90 12.61 39.60
N LEU A 37 12.23 11.89 38.69
CA LEU A 37 11.08 11.05 39.03
C LEU A 37 11.48 9.74 39.68
N LYS A 38 12.65 9.20 39.36
CA LYS A 38 13.11 7.87 39.79
C LYS A 38 12.01 6.81 39.70
N PRO A 39 11.40 6.63 38.53
CA PRO A 39 10.22 5.76 38.38
C PRO A 39 10.59 4.32 38.64
N LYS A 40 9.68 3.55 39.25
CA LYS A 40 9.84 2.09 39.40
C LYS A 40 9.79 1.38 38.03
N TYR A 41 8.91 1.83 37.13
CA TYR A 41 8.77 1.30 35.80
C TYR A 41 8.85 2.42 34.75
N LEU A 42 9.48 2.11 33.62
CA LEU A 42 9.42 2.93 32.43
C LEU A 42 8.60 2.21 31.37
N VAL A 43 7.62 2.90 30.80
CA VAL A 43 6.76 2.41 29.74
C VAL A 43 6.86 3.37 28.56
N PRO A 44 7.76 3.13 27.57
CA PRO A 44 7.86 3.98 26.40
C PRO A 44 6.60 3.89 25.56
N ILE A 45 5.99 5.02 25.23
CA ILE A 45 4.79 5.11 24.41
C ILE A 45 4.99 6.14 23.29
N HIS A 46 4.10 6.14 22.32
CA HIS A 46 4.03 7.13 21.25
C HIS A 46 5.29 7.21 20.39
N GLY A 47 5.27 6.55 19.26
CA GLY A 47 6.36 6.56 18.29
C GLY A 47 6.46 5.27 17.50
N GLU A 48 7.37 5.24 16.56
CA GLU A 48 7.73 4.02 15.85
C GLU A 48 8.58 3.12 16.76
N VAL A 49 8.64 1.83 16.41
CA VAL A 49 9.40 0.82 17.17
C VAL A 49 10.86 1.27 17.43
N GLN A 50 11.50 1.91 16.45
CA GLN A 50 12.86 2.43 16.61
C GLN A 50 12.99 3.47 17.74
N HIS A 51 11.96 4.31 17.94
CA HIS A 51 11.95 5.30 19.01
C HIS A 51 11.79 4.63 20.38
N LEU A 52 10.90 3.63 20.46
CA LEU A 52 10.69 2.85 21.70
C LEU A 52 11.97 2.09 22.10
N VAL A 53 12.65 1.47 21.12
CA VAL A 53 13.93 0.77 21.35
C VAL A 53 15.03 1.74 21.85
N LYS A 54 15.15 2.92 21.23
CA LYS A 54 16.12 3.94 21.67
C LYS A 54 15.80 4.44 23.07
N HIS A 55 14.53 4.62 23.41
CA HIS A 55 14.13 5.05 24.76
C HIS A 55 14.37 3.96 25.80
N LYS A 56 14.10 2.69 25.47
CA LYS A 56 14.48 1.54 26.30
C LYS A 56 15.98 1.56 26.58
N LYS A 57 16.80 1.68 25.52
CA LYS A 57 18.26 1.72 25.67
C LYS A 57 18.72 2.88 26.53
N LEU A 58 18.13 4.05 26.36
CA LEU A 58 18.45 5.22 27.18
C LEU A 58 18.25 4.97 28.67
N ALA A 59 17.14 4.32 29.03
CA ALA A 59 16.83 3.98 30.42
C ALA A 59 17.76 2.91 30.98
N ALA A 60 18.11 1.90 30.20
CA ALA A 60 19.07 0.88 30.59
C ALA A 60 20.48 1.47 30.77
N ASP A 61 20.94 2.34 29.87
CA ASP A 61 22.23 3.06 29.97
C ASP A 61 22.25 3.98 31.21
N TYR A 62 21.11 4.47 31.66
CA TYR A 62 20.96 5.24 32.91
C TYR A 62 21.03 4.37 34.16
N GLY A 63 20.88 3.05 34.04
CA GLY A 63 20.96 2.09 35.16
C GLY A 63 19.60 1.52 35.58
N MET A 64 18.53 1.70 34.82
CA MET A 64 17.30 0.99 35.06
C MET A 64 17.46 -0.51 34.71
N HIS A 65 16.99 -1.39 35.59
CA HIS A 65 16.96 -2.83 35.31
C HIS A 65 15.98 -3.14 34.18
N ASP A 66 16.34 -4.04 33.28
CA ASP A 66 15.55 -4.42 32.11
C ASP A 66 14.12 -4.87 32.48
N GLU A 67 13.94 -5.55 33.59
CA GLU A 67 12.64 -5.98 34.13
C GLU A 67 11.68 -4.84 34.48
N ASN A 68 12.24 -3.64 34.68
CA ASN A 68 11.49 -2.43 35.00
C ASN A 68 11.21 -1.57 33.76
N ILE A 69 11.71 -1.95 32.58
CA ILE A 69 11.47 -1.29 31.32
C ILE A 69 10.47 -2.10 30.51
N ILE A 70 9.20 -1.76 30.60
CA ILE A 70 8.11 -2.49 29.96
C ILE A 70 8.02 -2.09 28.48
N PHE A 71 8.59 -2.93 27.60
CA PHE A 71 8.52 -2.72 26.16
C PHE A 71 7.29 -3.42 25.59
N PHE A 72 6.51 -2.70 24.80
CA PHE A 72 5.29 -3.24 24.20
C PHE A 72 4.99 -2.61 22.84
N LEU A 73 4.14 -3.26 22.06
CA LEU A 73 3.69 -2.81 20.75
C LEU A 73 2.19 -2.53 20.76
N SER A 74 1.69 -1.86 19.73
CA SER A 74 0.25 -1.71 19.52
C SER A 74 -0.41 -3.09 19.47
N GLY A 75 -1.45 -3.29 20.28
CA GLY A 75 -2.10 -4.58 20.47
C GLY A 75 -1.75 -5.25 21.79
N ASN A 76 -0.81 -4.70 22.56
CA ASN A 76 -0.54 -5.18 23.89
C ASN A 76 -1.26 -4.32 24.94
N LYS A 77 -1.98 -4.97 25.83
CA LYS A 77 -2.55 -4.40 27.07
C LYS A 77 -1.63 -4.72 28.22
N ILE A 78 -1.19 -3.72 28.94
CA ILE A 78 -0.30 -3.85 30.10
C ILE A 78 -1.14 -3.74 31.36
N ILE A 79 -0.97 -4.69 32.30
CA ILE A 79 -1.71 -4.73 33.56
C ILE A 79 -0.76 -4.51 34.72
N PHE A 80 -1.09 -3.50 35.53
CA PHE A 80 -0.44 -3.25 36.82
C PHE A 80 -1.41 -3.48 37.95
N GLU A 81 -0.94 -4.20 38.97
CA GLU A 81 -1.69 -4.43 40.21
C GLU A 81 -0.83 -4.06 41.41
N ASN A 82 -1.38 -3.30 42.34
CA ASN A 82 -0.70 -2.86 43.57
C ASN A 82 0.68 -2.22 43.30
N GLY A 83 0.78 -1.44 42.21
CA GLY A 83 2.03 -0.76 41.82
C GLY A 83 3.11 -1.68 41.24
N SER A 84 2.76 -2.90 40.85
CA SER A 84 3.67 -3.85 40.23
C SER A 84 3.14 -4.31 38.86
N PHE A 85 4.06 -4.44 37.90
CA PHE A 85 3.75 -5.06 36.61
C PHE A 85 3.34 -6.50 36.83
N LYS A 86 2.22 -6.90 36.26
CA LYS A 86 1.64 -8.23 36.40
C LYS A 86 1.85 -9.05 35.15
N GLU A 87 1.26 -8.58 34.05
CA GLU A 87 1.24 -9.30 32.79
C GLU A 87 0.98 -8.41 31.59
N MET A 88 1.24 -8.95 30.42
CA MET A 88 0.91 -8.37 29.13
C MET A 88 -0.06 -9.30 28.40
N GLN A 89 -1.18 -8.74 27.95
CA GLN A 89 -2.21 -9.47 27.21
C GLN A 89 -2.29 -8.93 25.78
N GLU A 90 -2.62 -9.79 24.82
CA GLU A 90 -2.88 -9.33 23.44
C GLU A 90 -4.35 -8.92 23.31
N ILE A 91 -4.59 -7.79 22.67
CA ILE A 91 -5.90 -7.29 22.28
C ILE A 91 -5.93 -6.99 20.79
N PRO A 92 -7.08 -7.12 20.12
CA PRO A 92 -7.20 -6.74 18.73
C PRO A 92 -6.80 -5.29 18.52
N ALA A 93 -5.78 -5.08 17.70
CA ALA A 93 -5.29 -3.76 17.34
C ALA A 93 -4.92 -3.72 15.86
N GLY A 94 -4.77 -2.52 15.33
CA GLY A 94 -4.36 -2.29 13.96
C GLY A 94 -4.88 -0.96 13.42
N LYS A 95 -4.39 -0.61 12.25
CA LYS A 95 -4.87 0.59 11.57
C LYS A 95 -6.25 0.30 10.97
N ARG A 96 -7.20 1.18 11.24
CA ARG A 96 -8.49 1.22 10.54
C ARG A 96 -8.48 2.42 9.62
N TYR A 97 -8.86 2.19 8.38
CA TYR A 97 -8.95 3.24 7.38
C TYR A 97 -10.40 3.53 7.08
N VAL A 98 -10.76 4.78 7.03
CA VAL A 98 -12.12 5.25 6.75
C VAL A 98 -12.10 6.00 5.44
N ASP A 99 -13.06 5.75 4.57
CA ASP A 99 -13.31 6.58 3.42
C ASP A 99 -14.04 7.85 3.88
N LEU A 100 -13.42 9.01 3.69
CA LEU A 100 -13.97 10.28 4.18
C LEU A 100 -15.27 10.71 3.46
N ASN A 101 -15.56 10.14 2.29
CA ASN A 101 -16.77 10.48 1.53
C ASN A 101 -17.97 9.63 1.95
N THR A 102 -17.73 8.36 2.32
CA THR A 102 -18.80 7.41 2.69
C THR A 102 -18.85 7.14 4.18
N GLU A 103 -17.81 7.57 4.92
CA GLU A 103 -17.61 7.28 6.35
C GLU A 103 -17.52 5.77 6.67
N GLU A 104 -17.32 4.94 5.65
CA GLU A 104 -17.23 3.50 5.79
C GLU A 104 -15.78 3.02 6.01
N PHE A 105 -15.63 1.91 6.72
CA PHE A 105 -14.33 1.28 6.90
C PHE A 105 -13.88 0.61 5.59
N LEU A 106 -12.66 0.96 5.17
CA LEU A 106 -12.01 0.31 4.04
C LEU A 106 -11.47 -1.06 4.44
N THR A 107 -11.78 -2.06 3.63
CA THR A 107 -11.19 -3.39 3.78
C THR A 107 -9.72 -3.38 3.39
N SER A 108 -8.97 -4.36 3.88
CA SER A 108 -7.56 -4.54 3.50
C SER A 108 -7.40 -4.75 1.99
N ASP A 109 -8.37 -5.40 1.35
CA ASP A 109 -8.32 -5.67 -0.09
C ASP A 109 -8.66 -4.42 -0.90
N GLY A 110 -9.66 -3.65 -0.50
CA GLY A 110 -9.94 -2.34 -1.10
C GLY A 110 -8.74 -1.38 -1.03
N LEU A 111 -7.98 -1.41 0.07
CA LEU A 111 -6.75 -0.63 0.19
C LEU A 111 -5.65 -1.12 -0.76
N LYS A 112 -5.48 -2.45 -0.91
CA LYS A 112 -4.52 -3.03 -1.86
C LYS A 112 -4.88 -2.66 -3.30
N GLU A 113 -6.15 -2.73 -3.65
CA GLU A 113 -6.64 -2.33 -4.97
C GLU A 113 -6.41 -0.85 -5.26
N ARG A 114 -6.79 0.04 -4.34
CA ARG A 114 -6.51 1.49 -4.46
C ARG A 114 -5.02 1.76 -4.65
N LYS A 115 -4.17 1.11 -3.86
CA LYS A 115 -2.71 1.24 -3.99
C LYS A 115 -2.20 0.71 -5.34
N LYS A 116 -2.73 -0.41 -5.80
CA LYS A 116 -2.38 -0.99 -7.09
C LYS A 116 -2.78 -0.07 -8.24
N LEU A 117 -3.99 0.47 -8.21
CA LEU A 117 -4.47 1.45 -9.17
C LEU A 117 -3.62 2.73 -9.18
N ALA A 118 -3.31 3.28 -8.01
CA ALA A 118 -2.52 4.51 -7.88
C ALA A 118 -1.10 4.37 -8.45
N ILE A 119 -0.45 3.21 -8.28
CA ILE A 119 0.94 2.98 -8.69
C ILE A 119 1.02 2.47 -10.14
N ASN A 120 0.14 1.53 -10.50
CA ASN A 120 0.26 0.79 -11.76
C ASN A 120 -0.77 1.18 -12.80
N GLY A 121 -1.82 1.92 -12.43
CA GLY A 121 -2.95 2.21 -13.30
C GLY A 121 -3.81 0.98 -13.58
N ALA A 122 -4.67 1.07 -14.59
CA ALA A 122 -5.52 -0.03 -15.02
C ALA A 122 -5.47 -0.25 -16.54
N VAL A 123 -5.81 -1.48 -16.93
CA VAL A 123 -6.05 -1.91 -18.31
C VAL A 123 -7.46 -2.47 -18.37
N VAL A 124 -8.28 -1.89 -19.22
CA VAL A 124 -9.62 -2.39 -19.51
C VAL A 124 -9.58 -3.02 -20.90
N VAL A 125 -9.96 -4.27 -20.98
CA VAL A 125 -10.13 -5.00 -22.25
C VAL A 125 -11.61 -5.24 -22.45
N VAL A 126 -12.15 -4.74 -23.55
CA VAL A 126 -13.54 -5.00 -23.97
C VAL A 126 -13.49 -5.94 -25.15
N ASN A 127 -14.21 -7.03 -25.04
CA ASN A 127 -14.44 -7.97 -26.14
C ASN A 127 -15.88 -7.88 -26.59
N SER A 128 -16.08 -7.54 -27.86
CA SER A 128 -17.39 -7.44 -28.51
C SER A 128 -17.67 -8.56 -29.49
N ALA A 129 -16.79 -9.57 -29.60
CA ALA A 129 -17.00 -10.72 -30.47
C ALA A 129 -18.22 -11.54 -30.01
N GLU A 130 -19.07 -11.91 -30.93
CA GLU A 130 -20.23 -12.82 -30.68
C GLU A 130 -19.77 -14.25 -30.38
N ASN A 131 -18.64 -14.66 -30.96
CA ASN A 131 -18.03 -15.96 -30.74
C ASN A 131 -16.53 -15.82 -30.51
N VAL A 132 -16.04 -16.38 -29.40
CA VAL A 132 -14.63 -16.37 -29.04
C VAL A 132 -13.73 -17.21 -29.95
N GLU A 133 -14.32 -18.10 -30.78
CA GLU A 133 -13.61 -18.87 -31.77
C GLU A 133 -13.19 -18.04 -32.99
N ASN A 134 -13.79 -16.87 -33.22
CA ASN A 134 -13.49 -16.03 -34.38
C ASN A 134 -13.43 -14.57 -34.01
N ILE A 135 -12.47 -14.21 -33.14
CA ILE A 135 -12.25 -12.85 -32.66
C ILE A 135 -11.44 -12.06 -33.69
N LYS A 136 -11.95 -10.90 -34.11
CA LYS A 136 -11.26 -9.95 -34.99
C LYS A 136 -10.60 -8.84 -34.19
N GLU A 137 -9.65 -8.13 -34.80
CA GLU A 137 -8.94 -7.04 -34.15
C GLU A 137 -9.87 -5.90 -33.68
N ASP A 138 -10.93 -5.63 -34.46
CA ASP A 138 -11.92 -4.60 -34.13
C ASP A 138 -12.82 -4.99 -32.96
N ASP A 139 -12.95 -6.28 -32.67
CA ASP A 139 -13.74 -6.79 -31.54
C ASP A 139 -13.04 -6.53 -30.19
N ILE A 140 -11.73 -6.27 -30.19
CA ILE A 140 -10.95 -6.03 -28.99
C ILE A 140 -10.62 -4.56 -28.86
N ILE A 141 -11.14 -3.94 -27.79
CA ILE A 141 -10.79 -2.58 -27.39
C ILE A 141 -9.94 -2.64 -26.13
N ILE A 142 -8.79 -1.98 -26.15
CA ILE A 142 -7.91 -1.88 -24.98
C ILE A 142 -7.83 -0.41 -24.57
N GLN A 143 -8.25 -0.13 -23.34
CA GLN A 143 -8.15 1.19 -22.73
C GLN A 143 -7.18 1.15 -21.55
N LEU A 144 -6.27 2.13 -21.52
CA LEU A 144 -5.30 2.31 -20.45
C LEU A 144 -5.73 3.48 -19.57
N ILE A 145 -5.65 3.32 -18.25
CA ILE A 145 -6.02 4.33 -17.27
C ILE A 145 -4.82 4.59 -16.36
N GLY A 146 -4.41 5.86 -16.27
CA GLY A 146 -3.31 6.29 -15.42
C GLY A 146 -1.90 6.11 -16.01
N PHE A 147 -1.80 5.64 -17.26
CA PHE A 147 -0.55 5.57 -18.03
C PHE A 147 -0.84 5.44 -19.53
N SER A 148 0.20 5.60 -20.36
CA SER A 148 0.12 5.41 -21.81
C SER A 148 1.30 4.56 -22.29
N ILE A 149 1.13 3.91 -23.43
CA ILE A 149 2.16 3.21 -24.20
C ILE A 149 1.97 3.53 -25.68
N GLU A 150 2.98 3.26 -26.50
CA GLU A 150 2.91 3.45 -27.95
C GLU A 150 1.85 2.52 -28.56
N LYS A 151 1.21 3.00 -29.65
CA LYS A 151 0.14 2.23 -30.34
C LYS A 151 0.60 0.86 -30.82
N GLU A 152 1.85 0.72 -31.21
CA GLU A 152 2.44 -0.55 -31.63
C GLU A 152 2.31 -1.63 -30.54
N TYR A 153 2.58 -1.27 -29.28
CA TYR A 153 2.42 -2.23 -28.16
C TYR A 153 0.97 -2.60 -27.90
N ILE A 154 0.03 -1.70 -28.15
CA ILE A 154 -1.41 -2.03 -28.04
C ILE A 154 -1.78 -3.05 -29.12
N ASN A 155 -1.31 -2.87 -30.37
CA ASN A 155 -1.57 -3.81 -31.46
C ASN A 155 -0.96 -5.18 -31.17
N ILE A 156 0.28 -5.23 -30.66
CA ILE A 156 0.92 -6.49 -30.25
C ILE A 156 0.10 -7.18 -29.14
N LEU A 157 -0.40 -6.43 -28.17
CA LEU A 157 -1.22 -6.99 -27.11
C LEU A 157 -2.56 -7.52 -27.64
N LYS A 158 -3.23 -6.80 -28.56
CA LYS A 158 -4.45 -7.24 -29.23
C LYS A 158 -4.21 -8.56 -29.95
N GLN A 159 -3.15 -8.66 -30.76
CA GLN A 159 -2.82 -9.90 -31.47
C GLN A 159 -2.59 -11.06 -30.50
N SER A 160 -1.87 -10.84 -29.40
CA SER A 160 -1.67 -11.87 -28.38
C SER A 160 -2.95 -12.32 -27.67
N ILE A 161 -3.98 -11.47 -27.63
CA ILE A 161 -5.31 -11.85 -27.10
C ILE A 161 -6.09 -12.66 -28.14
N ILE A 162 -6.02 -12.25 -29.41
CA ILE A 162 -6.70 -12.93 -30.53
C ILE A 162 -6.16 -14.35 -30.77
N GLU A 163 -4.90 -14.61 -30.46
CA GLU A 163 -4.30 -15.94 -30.52
C GLU A 163 -5.07 -16.99 -29.69
N TYR A 164 -5.94 -16.57 -28.77
CA TYR A 164 -6.83 -17.47 -28.05
C TYR A 164 -7.70 -18.33 -28.96
N SER A 165 -8.26 -17.76 -30.02
CA SER A 165 -9.08 -18.49 -30.99
C SER A 165 -8.33 -19.65 -31.65
N GLN A 166 -7.03 -19.51 -31.90
CA GLN A 166 -6.18 -20.56 -32.48
C GLN A 166 -5.86 -21.70 -31.51
N ILE A 167 -5.87 -21.44 -30.22
CA ILE A 167 -5.63 -22.42 -29.16
C ILE A 167 -6.84 -23.33 -28.98
N GLU A 168 -8.06 -22.83 -29.11
CA GLU A 168 -9.28 -23.64 -29.06
C GLU A 168 -9.38 -24.61 -30.24
N GLU A 169 -9.02 -24.17 -31.46
CA GLU A 169 -9.02 -25.02 -32.64
C GLU A 169 -8.02 -26.19 -32.54
N SER A 170 -6.94 -26.04 -31.78
CA SER A 170 -5.87 -27.06 -31.67
C SER A 170 -6.20 -28.24 -30.76
N GLY A 171 -7.32 -28.20 -30.02
CA GLY A 171 -7.79 -29.36 -29.22
C GLY A 171 -6.90 -29.73 -28.03
N ILE A 172 -6.01 -28.84 -27.58
CA ILE A 172 -5.14 -29.05 -26.43
C ILE A 172 -5.97 -28.91 -25.15
N ASN A 173 -6.12 -30.01 -24.46
CA ASN A 173 -6.96 -30.28 -23.28
C ASN A 173 -6.68 -29.40 -22.05
N GLN A 174 -7.12 -28.16 -22.06
CA GLN A 174 -7.60 -27.43 -20.87
C GLN A 174 -8.42 -26.23 -21.37
N LYS A 175 -9.73 -26.29 -21.23
CA LYS A 175 -10.60 -25.11 -21.49
C LYS A 175 -10.30 -24.04 -20.46
N ILE A 176 -9.33 -23.19 -20.78
CA ILE A 176 -9.13 -21.92 -20.05
C ILE A 176 -10.16 -20.96 -20.63
N GLU A 177 -10.99 -20.36 -19.79
CA GLU A 177 -11.93 -19.33 -20.24
C GLU A 177 -11.21 -18.14 -20.89
N PHE A 178 -11.82 -17.53 -21.90
CA PHE A 178 -11.28 -16.37 -22.60
C PHE A 178 -10.86 -15.24 -21.65
N SER A 179 -11.68 -14.98 -20.63
CA SER A 179 -11.39 -13.96 -19.62
C SER A 179 -10.11 -14.27 -18.83
N GLU A 180 -9.92 -15.52 -18.43
CA GLU A 180 -8.73 -15.94 -17.71
C GLU A 180 -7.47 -15.89 -18.59
N TYR A 181 -7.57 -16.35 -19.83
CA TYR A 181 -6.48 -16.26 -20.80
C TYR A 181 -6.07 -14.82 -21.06
N THR A 182 -7.04 -13.95 -21.30
CA THR A 182 -6.82 -12.52 -21.54
C THR A 182 -6.15 -11.86 -20.32
N GLU A 183 -6.61 -12.16 -19.11
CA GLU A 183 -6.02 -11.62 -17.89
C GLU A 183 -4.56 -12.05 -17.74
N GLN A 184 -4.25 -13.33 -17.97
CA GLN A 184 -2.89 -13.86 -17.89
C GLN A 184 -1.98 -13.24 -18.96
N THR A 185 -2.50 -13.07 -20.17
CA THR A 185 -1.78 -12.47 -21.32
C THR A 185 -1.43 -11.02 -21.02
N VAL A 186 -2.39 -10.22 -20.58
CA VAL A 186 -2.19 -8.81 -20.18
C VAL A 186 -1.19 -8.71 -19.03
N LYS A 187 -1.33 -9.53 -17.97
CA LYS A 187 -0.39 -9.57 -16.85
C LYS A 187 1.04 -9.83 -17.29
N ARG A 188 1.23 -10.85 -18.15
CA ARG A 188 2.53 -11.27 -18.68
C ARG A 188 3.14 -10.17 -19.55
N PHE A 189 2.35 -9.60 -20.44
CA PHE A 189 2.76 -8.53 -21.34
C PHE A 189 3.30 -7.32 -20.58
N PHE A 190 2.52 -6.76 -19.65
CA PHE A 190 2.92 -5.58 -18.92
C PHE A 190 4.08 -5.85 -17.95
N LYS A 191 4.12 -7.01 -17.33
CA LYS A 191 5.24 -7.37 -16.45
C LYS A 191 6.55 -7.50 -17.24
N LYS A 192 6.51 -8.17 -18.41
CA LYS A 192 7.73 -8.45 -19.21
C LYS A 192 8.28 -7.20 -19.88
N ARG A 193 7.42 -6.35 -20.43
CA ARG A 193 7.84 -5.21 -21.26
C ARG A 193 8.02 -3.91 -20.47
N PHE A 194 7.23 -3.70 -19.42
CA PHE A 194 7.17 -2.43 -18.68
C PHE A 194 7.44 -2.59 -17.18
N ASN A 195 7.71 -3.80 -16.70
CA ASN A 195 7.82 -4.13 -15.27
C ASN A 195 6.65 -3.59 -14.44
N ARG A 196 5.46 -3.56 -15.03
CA ARG A 196 4.24 -2.99 -14.46
C ARG A 196 3.21 -4.10 -14.20
N ARG A 197 2.39 -3.92 -13.16
CA ARG A 197 1.31 -4.85 -12.77
C ARG A 197 0.00 -4.10 -12.63
N PRO A 198 -0.62 -3.65 -13.74
CA PRO A 198 -1.85 -2.87 -13.69
C PRO A 198 -3.00 -3.65 -13.07
N PHE A 199 -4.03 -2.95 -12.63
CA PHE A 199 -5.34 -3.55 -12.41
C PHE A 199 -5.91 -3.92 -13.78
N ILE A 200 -6.54 -5.10 -13.89
CA ILE A 200 -7.08 -5.58 -15.18
C ILE A 200 -8.57 -5.81 -15.01
N SER A 201 -9.34 -5.26 -15.93
CA SER A 201 -10.77 -5.49 -16.05
C SER A 201 -11.07 -6.00 -17.46
N ILE A 202 -11.84 -7.07 -17.56
CA ILE A 202 -12.25 -7.66 -18.82
C ILE A 202 -13.77 -7.60 -18.89
N ILE A 203 -14.29 -7.08 -19.98
CA ILE A 203 -15.71 -6.88 -20.23
C ILE A 203 -16.07 -7.61 -21.52
N ASN A 204 -16.94 -8.61 -21.44
CA ASN A 204 -17.52 -9.27 -22.60
C ASN A 204 -18.92 -8.71 -22.81
N THR A 205 -19.18 -8.08 -23.97
CA THR A 205 -20.46 -7.39 -24.23
C THR A 205 -21.58 -8.30 -24.74
N HIS A 206 -21.26 -9.55 -25.14
CA HIS A 206 -22.22 -10.50 -25.72
C HIS A 206 -22.77 -11.57 -24.77
N ASN A 207 -22.28 -11.65 -23.52
CA ASN A 207 -22.98 -12.42 -22.51
C ASN A 207 -24.15 -11.58 -21.99
N GLY A 208 -25.31 -11.75 -22.59
CA GLY A 208 -26.56 -11.11 -22.21
C GLY A 208 -26.94 -11.43 -20.77
N ALA A 209 -26.41 -10.63 -19.86
CA ALA A 209 -26.89 -10.46 -18.51
C ALA A 209 -26.49 -9.05 -18.08
N VAL A 210 -27.42 -8.13 -18.22
CA VAL A 210 -27.53 -6.93 -17.41
C VAL A 210 -28.38 -7.28 -16.21
#